data_f6e5cc032f86edad8c8fb5c20734f01c
#
_entry.id   f6e5cc032f86edad8c8fb5c20734f01c
#
_cell.length_a   1.000
_cell.length_b   1.000
_cell.length_c   1.000
_cell.angle_alpha   90.00
_cell.angle_beta   90.00
_cell.angle_gamma   90.00
#
_symmetry.space_group_name_H-M   'P 1'
#
loop_
_entity.id
_entity.type
_entity.pdbx_description
1 polymer ?
#
loop_
_entity_poly.entity_id
_entity_poly.type
_entity_poly.pdbx_seq_one_letter_code
_entity_poly.pdbx_strand_id
1 'polypeptide(L)'
;ASSDTAKKNSGGKMALQQIFYGAPGTGKSYEVNSITKKNRYATIRTTFHPDSDYSTFVGAYKPTMANAPVYGAQGVEIAKEKRITYTFVKQAFLKAYLGAWQKLANGVDSVEPQFLVIEEINRGNCAQIFGDLFQLLDRSGNGFSTYPIEADADLQNEIAKEFGQGGEYMLANEFNVDYAVPDYISNYGKTLTEDIKLGRILLLPNNLYIWATMNTSDQSLF
;
A
#
# COMPACT_ATOMS: atom_id res chain seq x y z
N ALA A 1 10.29 -8.70 38.58
CA ALA A 1 8.91 -8.29 38.39
C ALA A 1 8.88 -6.79 38.14
N SER A 2 8.88 -6.35 36.93
CA SER A 2 8.47 -5.01 36.56
C SER A 2 7.70 -5.15 35.23
N SER A 3 6.39 -5.04 35.37
CA SER A 3 5.45 -4.99 34.28
C SER A 3 5.51 -3.60 33.64
N ASP A 4 6.22 -3.46 32.52
CA ASP A 4 6.04 -2.30 31.65
C ASP A 4 4.74 -2.47 30.88
N THR A 5 3.67 -2.02 31.53
CA THR A 5 2.36 -1.84 30.92
C THR A 5 2.45 -0.69 29.92
N ALA A 6 2.26 -1.02 28.63
CA ALA A 6 2.07 -0.05 27.59
C ALA A 6 1.04 1.00 28.02
N LYS A 7 1.44 2.27 27.99
CA LYS A 7 0.57 3.41 28.32
C LYS A 7 -0.66 3.40 27.42
N LYS A 8 -1.83 3.24 28.00
CA LYS A 8 -3.12 3.52 27.34
C LYS A 8 -3.14 4.99 26.93
N ASN A 9 -3.03 5.27 25.65
CA ASN A 9 -3.30 6.59 25.11
C ASN A 9 -4.80 6.88 25.21
N SER A 10 -5.16 7.65 26.18
CA SER A 10 -6.48 8.27 26.32
C SER A 10 -6.60 9.41 25.30
N GLY A 11 -7.43 9.25 24.26
CA GLY A 11 -7.87 10.36 23.41
C GLY A 11 -6.88 10.94 22.39
N GLY A 12 -5.75 10.28 22.11
CA GLY A 12 -4.76 10.73 21.14
C GLY A 12 -5.02 10.23 19.70
N LYS A 13 -4.60 11.02 18.72
CA LYS A 13 -4.58 10.64 17.29
C LYS A 13 -3.81 9.33 17.12
N MET A 14 -4.38 8.36 16.40
CA MET A 14 -3.70 7.08 16.11
C MET A 14 -2.39 7.33 15.37
N ALA A 15 -1.34 6.58 15.73
CA ALA A 15 -0.07 6.66 15.02
C ALA A 15 -0.22 6.07 13.60
N LEU A 16 0.27 6.80 12.60
CA LEU A 16 0.27 6.33 11.20
C LEU A 16 1.11 5.06 11.02
N GLN A 17 2.16 4.92 11.82
CA GLN A 17 3.03 3.74 11.82
C GLN A 17 3.19 3.25 13.26
N GLN A 18 3.01 1.93 13.46
CA GLN A 18 3.13 1.34 14.79
C GLN A 18 3.55 -0.12 14.70
N ILE A 19 4.45 -0.53 15.59
CA ILE A 19 4.84 -1.92 15.77
C ILE A 19 4.32 -2.40 17.13
N PHE A 20 3.54 -3.47 17.12
CA PHE A 20 3.07 -4.19 18.28
C PHE A 20 4.01 -5.37 18.52
N TYR A 21 4.79 -5.34 19.58
CA TYR A 21 5.80 -6.35 19.88
C TYR A 21 5.53 -7.06 21.21
N GLY A 22 5.98 -8.30 21.33
CA GLY A 22 5.85 -9.12 22.54
C GLY A 22 5.97 -10.59 22.25
N ALA A 23 5.93 -11.43 23.29
CA ALA A 23 5.97 -12.86 23.16
C ALA A 23 4.80 -13.42 22.34
N PRO A 24 4.91 -14.61 21.73
CA PRO A 24 3.78 -15.28 21.10
C PRO A 24 2.60 -15.43 22.04
N GLY A 25 1.38 -15.24 21.54
CA GLY A 25 0.16 -15.41 22.35
C GLY A 25 -0.19 -14.23 23.26
N THR A 26 0.57 -13.13 23.27
CA THR A 26 0.28 -11.94 24.13
C THR A 26 -0.86 -11.06 23.62
N GLY A 27 -1.56 -11.45 22.57
CA GLY A 27 -2.73 -10.72 22.08
C GLY A 27 -2.45 -9.56 21.11
N LYS A 28 -1.23 -9.42 20.58
CA LYS A 28 -0.86 -8.35 19.64
C LYS A 28 -1.83 -8.22 18.45
N SER A 29 -2.03 -9.31 17.72
CA SER A 29 -2.97 -9.33 16.57
C SER A 29 -4.43 -9.11 17.00
N TYR A 30 -4.79 -9.50 18.22
CA TYR A 30 -6.10 -9.22 18.80
C TYR A 30 -6.27 -7.72 19.05
N GLU A 31 -5.26 -7.03 19.58
CA GLU A 31 -5.29 -5.59 19.82
C GLU A 31 -5.47 -4.81 18.49
N VAL A 32 -4.65 -5.12 17.49
CA VAL A 32 -4.80 -4.55 16.13
C VAL A 32 -6.20 -4.81 15.57
N ASN A 33 -6.70 -6.04 15.71
CA ASN A 33 -8.03 -6.44 15.24
C ASN A 33 -9.15 -5.68 15.99
N SER A 34 -8.99 -5.51 17.31
CA SER A 34 -10.00 -4.82 18.12
C SER A 34 -10.20 -3.38 17.65
N ILE A 35 -9.12 -2.69 17.30
CA ILE A 35 -9.17 -1.31 16.82
C ILE A 35 -9.74 -1.25 15.39
N THR A 36 -9.22 -2.06 14.46
CA THR A 36 -9.62 -2.00 13.06
C THR A 36 -11.04 -2.49 12.82
N LYS A 37 -11.44 -3.60 13.46
CA LYS A 37 -12.78 -4.18 13.31
C LYS A 37 -13.85 -3.39 14.04
N LYS A 38 -13.58 -2.90 15.28
CA LYS A 38 -14.54 -2.11 16.04
C LYS A 38 -14.97 -0.85 15.28
N ASN A 39 -14.02 -0.23 14.59
CA ASN A 39 -14.26 0.99 13.82
C ASN A 39 -14.60 0.71 12.35
N ARG A 40 -14.66 -0.56 11.93
CA ARG A 40 -14.92 -1.01 10.55
C ARG A 40 -13.95 -0.42 9.52
N TYR A 41 -12.71 -0.16 9.91
CA TYR A 41 -11.72 0.38 9.00
C TYR A 41 -11.33 -0.64 7.93
N ALA A 42 -11.21 -0.18 6.70
CA ALA A 42 -10.70 -1.01 5.61
C ALA A 42 -9.27 -1.45 5.92
N THR A 43 -9.05 -2.76 5.97
CA THR A 43 -7.79 -3.34 6.43
C THR A 43 -7.33 -4.42 5.46
N ILE A 44 -6.13 -4.24 4.96
CA ILE A 44 -5.40 -5.24 4.17
C ILE A 44 -4.33 -5.85 5.07
N ARG A 45 -4.21 -7.17 5.04
CA ARG A 45 -3.26 -7.92 5.87
C ARG A 45 -2.32 -8.72 5.03
N THR A 46 -1.09 -8.82 5.49
CA THR A 46 -0.05 -9.70 4.95
C THR A 46 0.79 -10.23 6.08
N THR A 47 1.46 -11.36 5.86
CA THR A 47 2.41 -11.95 6.79
C THR A 47 3.75 -12.03 6.11
N PHE A 48 4.80 -11.60 6.79
CA PHE A 48 6.16 -11.75 6.27
C PHE A 48 6.69 -13.15 6.57
N HIS A 49 7.40 -13.70 5.62
CA HIS A 49 8.08 -14.99 5.66
C HIS A 49 9.53 -14.81 5.20
N PRO A 50 10.42 -15.77 5.48
CA PRO A 50 11.82 -15.69 5.01
C PRO A 50 11.96 -15.50 3.49
N ASP A 51 11.03 -16.06 2.71
CA ASP A 51 11.01 -15.97 1.25
C ASP A 51 10.23 -14.75 0.72
N SER A 52 9.78 -13.87 1.60
CA SER A 52 9.08 -12.65 1.17
C SER A 52 10.05 -11.66 0.52
N ASP A 53 9.61 -11.05 -0.56
CA ASP A 53 10.37 -10.08 -1.33
C ASP A 53 9.46 -8.91 -1.78
N TYR A 54 10.03 -7.96 -2.52
CA TYR A 54 9.30 -6.83 -3.07
C TYR A 54 8.11 -7.28 -3.94
N SER A 55 8.27 -8.32 -4.75
CA SER A 55 7.23 -8.79 -5.68
C SER A 55 6.03 -9.41 -4.96
N THR A 56 6.26 -10.04 -3.80
CA THR A 56 5.22 -10.63 -2.96
C THR A 56 4.53 -9.62 -2.05
N PHE A 57 5.13 -8.44 -1.86
CA PHE A 57 4.60 -7.37 -1.03
C PHE A 57 3.93 -6.26 -1.84
N VAL A 58 4.53 -5.83 -2.94
CA VAL A 58 4.03 -4.75 -3.81
C VAL A 58 3.23 -5.32 -4.98
N GLY A 59 3.82 -6.20 -5.74
CA GLY A 59 3.23 -6.84 -6.92
C GLY A 59 4.26 -7.09 -8.01
N ALA A 60 3.86 -7.87 -8.99
CA ALA A 60 4.66 -8.16 -10.17
C ALA A 60 3.78 -8.72 -11.30
N TYR A 61 4.29 -8.67 -12.53
CA TYR A 61 3.70 -9.39 -13.64
C TYR A 61 3.83 -10.89 -13.44
N LYS A 62 2.70 -11.60 -13.54
CA LYS A 62 2.63 -13.06 -13.47
C LYS A 62 1.98 -13.63 -14.72
N PRO A 63 2.46 -14.79 -15.23
CA PRO A 63 1.80 -15.46 -16.34
C PRO A 63 0.40 -15.90 -15.93
N THR A 64 -0.58 -15.58 -16.73
CA THR A 64 -1.98 -15.98 -16.56
C THR A 64 -2.54 -16.53 -17.87
N MET A 65 -3.55 -17.38 -17.79
CA MET A 65 -4.25 -17.87 -18.96
C MET A 65 -5.43 -16.94 -19.27
N ALA A 66 -5.38 -16.27 -20.40
CA ALA A 66 -6.48 -15.43 -20.87
C ALA A 66 -7.04 -15.95 -22.20
N ASN A 67 -8.34 -15.69 -22.44
CA ASN A 67 -8.95 -15.95 -23.74
C ASN A 67 -8.56 -14.83 -24.70
N ALA A 68 -7.75 -15.16 -25.71
CA ALA A 68 -7.37 -14.25 -26.78
C ALA A 68 -8.28 -14.48 -28.00
N PRO A 69 -8.75 -13.40 -28.64
CA PRO A 69 -9.54 -13.54 -29.86
C PRO A 69 -8.67 -14.08 -31.01
N VAL A 70 -9.22 -14.98 -31.78
CA VAL A 70 -8.66 -15.44 -33.06
C VAL A 70 -9.45 -14.79 -34.19
N TYR A 71 -8.74 -14.07 -35.05
CA TYR A 71 -9.35 -13.35 -36.15
C TYR A 71 -9.21 -14.15 -37.46
N GLY A 72 -10.28 -14.24 -38.22
CA GLY A 72 -10.28 -14.77 -39.57
C GLY A 72 -9.68 -13.79 -40.60
N ALA A 73 -9.61 -14.22 -41.86
CA ALA A 73 -9.00 -13.44 -42.96
C ALA A 73 -9.63 -12.06 -43.21
N GLN A 74 -10.81 -11.79 -42.69
CA GLN A 74 -11.53 -10.52 -42.81
C GLN A 74 -11.47 -9.66 -41.54
N GLY A 75 -10.63 -10.01 -40.56
CA GLY A 75 -10.53 -9.29 -39.31
C GLY A 75 -11.71 -9.50 -38.34
N VAL A 76 -12.60 -10.45 -38.63
CA VAL A 76 -13.72 -10.80 -37.75
C VAL A 76 -13.26 -11.84 -36.74
N GLU A 77 -13.62 -11.66 -35.48
CA GLU A 77 -13.37 -12.66 -34.43
C GLU A 77 -14.14 -13.94 -34.72
N ILE A 78 -13.45 -15.06 -34.95
CA ILE A 78 -14.02 -16.36 -35.30
C ILE A 78 -13.94 -17.37 -34.15
N ALA A 79 -13.07 -17.19 -33.21
CA ALA A 79 -12.89 -18.07 -32.05
C ALA A 79 -12.16 -17.35 -30.93
N LYS A 80 -12.14 -17.99 -29.75
CA LYS A 80 -11.24 -17.60 -28.61
C LYS A 80 -10.36 -18.78 -28.28
N GLU A 81 -9.09 -18.54 -28.15
CA GLU A 81 -8.14 -19.54 -27.67
C GLU A 81 -7.47 -19.09 -26.37
N LYS A 82 -7.09 -20.05 -25.54
CA LYS A 82 -6.34 -19.77 -24.32
C LYS A 82 -4.90 -19.48 -24.68
N ARG A 83 -4.44 -18.28 -24.34
CA ARG A 83 -3.03 -17.87 -24.47
C ARG A 83 -2.47 -17.49 -23.12
N ILE A 84 -1.18 -17.72 -22.95
CA ILE A 84 -0.45 -17.17 -21.79
C ILE A 84 -0.29 -15.67 -22.04
N THR A 85 -0.78 -14.89 -21.09
CA THR A 85 -0.58 -13.44 -21.01
C THR A 85 0.10 -13.12 -19.70
N TYR A 86 0.62 -11.91 -19.57
CA TYR A 86 1.17 -11.42 -18.31
C TYR A 86 0.22 -10.38 -17.75
N THR A 87 -0.16 -10.55 -16.48
CA THR A 87 -1.03 -9.61 -15.76
C THR A 87 -0.32 -9.17 -14.50
N PHE A 88 -0.34 -7.88 -14.22
CA PHE A 88 0.19 -7.38 -12.95
C PHE A 88 -0.70 -7.83 -11.80
N VAL A 89 -0.12 -8.55 -10.84
CA VAL A 89 -0.81 -9.05 -9.65
C VAL A 89 -0.49 -8.14 -8.48
N LYS A 90 -1.41 -7.23 -8.15
CA LYS A 90 -1.30 -6.33 -7.00
C LYS A 90 -1.23 -7.12 -5.69
N GLN A 91 -0.27 -6.82 -4.84
CA GLN A 91 -0.12 -7.41 -3.51
C GLN A 91 -0.55 -6.43 -2.40
N ALA A 92 -0.30 -6.79 -1.15
CA ALA A 92 -0.88 -6.11 0.00
C ALA A 92 -0.54 -4.61 0.07
N PHE A 93 0.72 -4.26 -0.17
CA PHE A 93 1.14 -2.85 -0.15
C PHE A 93 0.42 -2.04 -1.22
N LEU A 94 0.47 -2.48 -2.47
CA LEU A 94 -0.12 -1.73 -3.57
C LEU A 94 -1.64 -1.59 -3.41
N LYS A 95 -2.33 -2.65 -2.98
CA LYS A 95 -3.78 -2.57 -2.69
C LYS A 95 -4.10 -1.56 -1.61
N ALA A 96 -3.31 -1.53 -0.53
CA ALA A 96 -3.49 -0.57 0.55
C ALA A 96 -3.19 0.86 0.10
N TYR A 97 -2.14 1.05 -0.69
CA TYR A 97 -1.75 2.32 -1.28
C TYR A 97 -2.86 2.89 -2.17
N LEU A 98 -3.32 2.11 -3.13
CA LEU A 98 -4.40 2.51 -4.06
C LEU A 98 -5.70 2.81 -3.31
N GLY A 99 -6.07 1.95 -2.36
CA GLY A 99 -7.28 2.15 -1.54
C GLY A 99 -7.22 3.41 -0.66
N ALA A 100 -6.05 3.76 -0.14
CA ALA A 100 -5.87 4.98 0.63
C ALA A 100 -6.03 6.23 -0.24
N TRP A 101 -5.42 6.26 -1.42
CA TRP A 101 -5.58 7.36 -2.36
C TRP A 101 -7.00 7.51 -2.86
N GLN A 102 -7.67 6.39 -3.19
CA GLN A 102 -9.08 6.42 -3.59
C GLN A 102 -9.97 7.06 -2.53
N LYS A 103 -9.79 6.69 -1.25
CA LYS A 103 -10.55 7.29 -0.15
C LYS A 103 -10.23 8.77 0.06
N LEU A 104 -8.96 9.15 -0.07
CA LEU A 104 -8.57 10.54 0.06
C LEU A 104 -9.15 11.39 -1.06
N ALA A 105 -9.09 10.92 -2.30
CA ALA A 105 -9.62 11.65 -3.46
C ALA A 105 -11.15 11.72 -3.46
N ASN A 106 -11.83 10.65 -2.99
CA ASN A 106 -13.29 10.56 -3.06
C ASN A 106 -13.99 10.99 -1.76
N GLY A 107 -13.22 11.26 -0.68
CA GLY A 107 -13.76 11.77 0.59
C GLY A 107 -14.15 13.24 0.48
N VAL A 108 -15.43 13.55 0.78
CA VAL A 108 -15.95 14.93 0.72
C VAL A 108 -15.85 15.61 2.08
N ASP A 109 -16.31 14.95 3.15
CA ASP A 109 -16.37 15.55 4.49
C ASP A 109 -15.36 14.95 5.48
N SER A 110 -14.95 13.71 5.26
CA SER A 110 -13.94 13.03 6.07
C SER A 110 -13.20 11.97 5.26
N VAL A 111 -11.89 11.92 5.45
CA VAL A 111 -11.05 10.91 4.81
C VAL A 111 -10.99 9.67 5.69
N GLU A 112 -11.53 8.55 5.19
CA GLU A 112 -11.52 7.28 5.93
C GLU A 112 -10.11 6.68 6.00
N PRO A 113 -9.71 6.14 7.17
CA PRO A 113 -8.47 5.40 7.31
C PRO A 113 -8.43 4.15 6.43
N GLN A 114 -7.25 3.89 5.86
CA GLN A 114 -6.87 2.64 5.23
C GLN A 114 -5.76 2.00 6.05
N PHE A 115 -5.91 0.73 6.42
CA PHE A 115 -4.89 0.01 7.17
C PHE A 115 -4.19 -1.02 6.30
N LEU A 116 -2.86 -1.04 6.40
CA LEU A 116 -1.99 -2.14 6.01
C LEU A 116 -1.42 -2.75 7.29
N VAL A 117 -1.75 -4.00 7.55
CA VAL A 117 -1.27 -4.73 8.72
C VAL A 117 -0.29 -5.81 8.28
N ILE A 118 0.94 -5.73 8.77
CA ILE A 118 2.01 -6.67 8.48
C ILE A 118 2.21 -7.55 9.71
N GLU A 119 1.82 -8.82 9.60
CA GLU A 119 2.05 -9.79 10.67
C GLU A 119 3.47 -10.36 10.58
N GLU A 120 4.10 -10.60 11.74
CA GLU A 120 5.41 -11.22 11.84
C GLU A 120 6.51 -10.50 11.03
N ILE A 121 6.56 -9.17 11.15
CA ILE A 121 7.45 -8.32 10.32
C ILE A 121 8.93 -8.72 10.41
N ASN A 122 9.36 -9.27 11.56
CA ASN A 122 10.73 -9.72 11.79
C ASN A 122 11.09 -11.06 11.15
N ARG A 123 10.14 -11.79 10.56
CA ARG A 123 10.42 -13.06 9.86
C ARG A 123 10.94 -12.86 8.45
N GLY A 124 10.71 -11.71 7.85
CA GLY A 124 11.20 -11.38 6.52
C GLY A 124 12.38 -10.41 6.55
N ASN A 125 13.16 -10.41 5.48
CA ASN A 125 14.17 -9.39 5.28
C ASN A 125 13.51 -8.08 4.86
N CYS A 126 13.24 -7.19 5.83
CA CYS A 126 12.54 -5.93 5.58
C CYS A 126 13.23 -5.07 4.52
N ALA A 127 14.57 -5.06 4.45
CA ALA A 127 15.30 -4.29 3.44
C ALA A 127 15.00 -4.80 2.03
N GLN A 128 14.93 -6.11 1.84
CA GLN A 128 14.59 -6.72 0.55
C GLN A 128 13.10 -6.56 0.20
N ILE A 129 12.20 -6.63 1.19
CA ILE A 129 10.75 -6.56 0.97
C ILE A 129 10.31 -5.15 0.65
N PHE A 130 10.80 -4.16 1.40
CA PHE A 130 10.43 -2.75 1.20
C PHE A 130 11.25 -2.07 0.09
N GLY A 131 12.54 -2.41 -0.05
CA GLY A 131 13.42 -1.68 -0.96
C GLY A 131 13.33 -0.16 -0.73
N ASP A 132 13.18 0.61 -1.80
CA ASP A 132 13.09 2.07 -1.74
C ASP A 132 11.83 2.60 -1.04
N LEU A 133 10.79 1.75 -0.83
CA LEU A 133 9.59 2.14 -0.11
C LEU A 133 9.87 2.54 1.35
N PHE A 134 11.03 2.17 1.91
CA PHE A 134 11.41 2.64 3.26
C PHE A 134 11.46 4.16 3.36
N GLN A 135 11.88 4.85 2.32
CA GLN A 135 11.92 6.32 2.32
C GLN A 135 10.53 6.94 2.49
N LEU A 136 9.49 6.25 2.03
CA LEU A 136 8.11 6.71 2.15
C LEU A 136 7.61 6.69 3.60
N LEU A 137 8.25 5.93 4.49
CA LEU A 137 7.87 5.83 5.89
C LEU A 137 8.23 7.09 6.69
N ASP A 138 9.12 7.93 6.18
CA ASP A 138 9.35 9.25 6.76
C ASP A 138 8.14 10.14 6.49
N ARG A 139 7.39 10.46 7.56
CA ARG A 139 6.17 11.27 7.48
C ARG A 139 6.42 12.69 7.93
N SER A 140 5.97 13.63 7.13
CA SER A 140 5.95 15.05 7.48
C SER A 140 4.85 15.36 8.51
N GLY A 141 4.85 16.58 9.03
CA GLY A 141 3.85 17.04 10.02
C GLY A 141 2.40 16.99 9.52
N ASN A 142 2.17 17.01 8.19
CA ASN A 142 0.85 16.84 7.57
C ASN A 142 0.44 15.37 7.37
N GLY A 143 1.33 14.42 7.71
CA GLY A 143 1.09 12.98 7.65
C GLY A 143 1.36 12.32 6.31
N PHE A 144 1.74 13.07 5.27
CA PHE A 144 2.21 12.50 4.01
C PHE A 144 3.68 12.07 4.10
N SER A 145 4.17 11.24 3.17
CA SER A 145 5.61 11.00 3.09
C SER A 145 6.35 12.32 2.87
N THR A 146 7.50 12.49 3.52
CA THR A 146 8.35 13.67 3.35
C THR A 146 9.00 13.68 1.98
N TYR A 147 9.44 12.51 1.52
CA TYR A 147 10.15 12.35 0.26
C TYR A 147 9.36 11.43 -0.68
N PRO A 148 8.89 11.93 -1.82
CA PRO A 148 8.34 11.07 -2.87
C PRO A 148 9.46 10.28 -3.53
N ILE A 149 9.14 9.10 -4.06
CA ILE A 149 10.06 8.28 -4.85
C ILE A 149 9.47 8.03 -6.24
N GLU A 150 10.33 7.87 -7.25
CA GLU A 150 9.91 7.49 -8.59
C GLU A 150 9.42 6.04 -8.61
N ALA A 151 8.33 5.79 -9.32
CA ALA A 151 7.85 4.44 -9.57
C ALA A 151 8.55 3.85 -10.81
N ASP A 152 8.87 2.56 -10.79
CA ASP A 152 9.29 1.87 -12.00
C ASP A 152 8.16 1.84 -13.05
N ALA A 153 8.51 1.53 -14.30
CA ALA A 153 7.56 1.60 -15.41
C ALA A 153 6.35 0.65 -15.24
N ASP A 154 6.55 -0.52 -14.65
CA ASP A 154 5.50 -1.51 -14.44
C ASP A 154 4.49 -1.03 -13.40
N LEU A 155 5.01 -0.50 -12.29
CA LEU A 155 4.21 0.04 -11.21
C LEU A 155 3.49 1.32 -11.64
N GLN A 156 4.17 2.21 -12.39
CA GLN A 156 3.56 3.40 -12.97
C GLN A 156 2.35 3.07 -13.85
N ASN A 157 2.52 2.11 -14.77
CA ASN A 157 1.45 1.69 -15.67
C ASN A 157 0.26 1.10 -14.90
N GLU A 158 0.52 0.27 -13.89
CA GLU A 158 -0.56 -0.34 -13.10
C GLU A 158 -1.29 0.70 -12.25
N ILE A 159 -0.59 1.63 -11.60
CA ILE A 159 -1.21 2.70 -10.81
C ILE A 159 -2.06 3.60 -11.70
N ALA A 160 -1.51 4.07 -12.84
CA ALA A 160 -2.25 4.90 -13.78
C ALA A 160 -3.53 4.23 -14.30
N LYS A 161 -3.46 2.94 -14.60
CA LYS A 161 -4.61 2.11 -14.99
C LYS A 161 -5.65 2.03 -13.88
N GLU A 162 -5.22 1.75 -12.65
CA GLU A 162 -6.12 1.57 -11.50
C GLU A 162 -6.80 2.87 -11.04
N PHE A 163 -6.10 4.00 -11.16
CA PHE A 163 -6.66 5.32 -10.87
C PHE A 163 -7.49 5.89 -12.01
N GLY A 164 -7.29 5.39 -13.22
CA GLY A 164 -8.00 5.84 -14.43
C GLY A 164 -9.44 5.34 -14.52
N GLN A 165 -10.11 5.76 -15.59
CA GLN A 165 -11.50 5.38 -15.86
C GLN A 165 -11.63 3.85 -16.03
N GLY A 166 -12.52 3.24 -15.26
CA GLY A 166 -12.75 1.79 -15.26
C GLY A 166 -11.78 0.99 -14.40
N GLY A 167 -10.83 1.61 -13.74
CA GLY A 167 -9.97 0.98 -12.74
C GLY A 167 -10.71 0.66 -11.43
N GLU A 168 -10.27 -0.34 -10.72
CA GLU A 168 -10.86 -0.76 -9.44
C GLU A 168 -10.75 0.35 -8.37
N TYR A 169 -9.68 1.15 -8.43
CA TYR A 169 -9.38 2.24 -7.49
C TYR A 169 -9.54 3.62 -8.13
N MET A 170 -10.47 3.75 -9.07
CA MET A 170 -10.70 4.99 -9.81
C MET A 170 -10.81 6.21 -8.88
N LEU A 171 -10.09 7.29 -9.22
CA LEU A 171 -10.18 8.57 -8.57
C LEU A 171 -11.30 9.39 -9.24
N ALA A 172 -12.51 9.25 -8.69
CA ALA A 172 -13.73 9.80 -9.31
C ALA A 172 -13.86 11.31 -9.18
N ASN A 173 -13.29 11.89 -8.11
CA ASN A 173 -13.39 13.32 -7.81
C ASN A 173 -12.07 14.04 -8.11
N GLU A 174 -12.18 15.33 -8.37
CA GLU A 174 -11.00 16.20 -8.38
C GLU A 174 -10.48 16.39 -6.96
N PHE A 175 -9.18 16.25 -6.79
CA PHE A 175 -8.50 16.52 -5.53
C PHE A 175 -7.18 17.24 -5.79
N ASN A 176 -6.65 17.93 -4.79
CA ASN A 176 -5.37 18.59 -4.85
C ASN A 176 -4.58 18.26 -3.58
N VAL A 177 -3.38 17.76 -3.77
CA VAL A 177 -2.42 17.43 -2.70
C VAL A 177 -1.04 18.06 -2.91
N ASP A 178 -0.94 19.10 -3.76
CA ASP A 178 0.32 19.79 -4.02
C ASP A 178 0.93 20.39 -2.75
N TYR A 179 0.08 20.72 -1.76
CA TYR A 179 0.51 21.15 -0.43
C TYR A 179 1.25 20.09 0.39
N ALA A 180 1.16 18.82 0.01
CA ALA A 180 1.78 17.73 0.78
C ALA A 180 3.32 17.79 0.70
N VAL A 181 3.86 18.25 -0.44
CA VAL A 181 5.29 18.50 -0.65
C VAL A 181 5.43 19.91 -1.25
N PRO A 182 5.58 20.97 -0.43
CA PRO A 182 5.48 22.36 -0.85
C PRO A 182 6.42 22.76 -2.00
N ASP A 183 7.64 22.21 -2.03
CA ASP A 183 8.64 22.55 -3.05
C ASP A 183 8.59 21.66 -4.29
N TYR A 184 7.58 20.79 -4.41
CA TYR A 184 7.52 19.82 -5.50
C TYR A 184 7.47 20.51 -6.88
N ILE A 185 6.58 21.47 -7.05
CA ILE A 185 6.41 22.19 -8.33
C ILE A 185 7.68 22.93 -8.70
N SER A 186 8.34 23.61 -7.76
CA SER A 186 9.58 24.33 -8.02
C SER A 186 10.75 23.43 -8.38
N ASN A 187 10.79 22.22 -7.81
CA ASN A 187 11.87 21.27 -8.04
C ASN A 187 11.70 20.46 -9.34
N TYR A 188 10.46 20.14 -9.71
CA TYR A 188 10.18 19.21 -10.81
C TYR A 188 9.41 19.82 -11.98
N GLY A 189 8.89 21.06 -11.86
CA GLY A 189 8.13 21.75 -12.92
C GLY A 189 6.77 21.13 -13.25
N LYS A 190 6.26 20.25 -12.36
CA LYS A 190 4.99 19.51 -12.50
C LYS A 190 4.24 19.54 -11.17
N THR A 191 2.93 19.29 -11.22
CA THR A 191 2.14 19.18 -9.99
C THR A 191 2.29 17.79 -9.37
N LEU A 192 2.41 17.74 -8.06
CA LEU A 192 2.45 16.50 -7.30
C LEU A 192 1.19 15.67 -7.53
N THR A 193 0.05 16.32 -7.56
CA THR A 193 -1.26 15.71 -7.80
C THR A 193 -1.33 14.95 -9.12
N GLU A 194 -0.81 15.55 -10.21
CA GLU A 194 -0.78 14.92 -11.52
C GLU A 194 0.16 13.72 -11.55
N ASP A 195 1.36 13.86 -10.99
CA ASP A 195 2.34 12.77 -10.97
C ASP A 195 1.87 11.58 -10.11
N ILE A 196 1.09 11.82 -9.05
CA ILE A 196 0.41 10.75 -8.30
C ILE A 196 -0.67 10.07 -9.15
N LYS A 197 -1.56 10.84 -9.81
CA LYS A 197 -2.63 10.28 -10.67
C LYS A 197 -2.08 9.41 -11.79
N LEU A 198 -0.93 9.78 -12.33
CA LEU A 198 -0.27 9.06 -13.42
C LEU A 198 0.71 7.96 -12.92
N GLY A 199 0.77 7.74 -11.59
CA GLY A 199 1.63 6.73 -11.00
C GLY A 199 3.13 6.99 -11.15
N ARG A 200 3.55 8.19 -11.60
CA ARG A 200 4.97 8.51 -11.85
C ARG A 200 5.79 8.51 -10.57
N ILE A 201 5.15 8.90 -9.47
CA ILE A 201 5.76 8.92 -8.15
C ILE A 201 4.88 8.19 -7.14
N LEU A 202 5.52 7.67 -6.12
CA LEU A 202 4.89 7.14 -4.92
C LEU A 202 5.04 8.14 -3.77
N LEU A 203 3.94 8.37 -3.07
CA LEU A 203 3.86 9.16 -1.85
C LEU A 203 2.77 8.55 -0.96
N LEU A 204 3.09 8.20 0.28
CA LEU A 204 2.06 7.65 1.17
C LEU A 204 1.11 8.76 1.63
N PRO A 205 -0.21 8.61 1.42
CA PRO A 205 -1.17 9.59 1.88
C PRO A 205 -1.37 9.54 3.40
N ASN A 206 -1.86 10.62 3.97
CA ASN A 206 -1.99 10.81 5.42
C ASN A 206 -3.09 9.98 6.10
N ASN A 207 -3.87 9.23 5.33
CA ASN A 207 -4.88 8.29 5.79
C ASN A 207 -4.43 6.81 5.69
N LEU A 208 -3.18 6.54 5.23
CA LEU A 208 -2.63 5.19 5.18
C LEU A 208 -1.87 4.88 6.47
N TYR A 209 -2.42 3.96 7.26
CA TYR A 209 -1.85 3.45 8.50
C TYR A 209 -1.12 2.14 8.22
N ILE A 210 0.16 2.07 8.57
CA ILE A 210 0.99 0.87 8.42
C ILE A 210 1.32 0.35 9.82
N TRP A 211 0.66 -0.72 10.21
CA TRP A 211 0.85 -1.34 11.51
C TRP A 211 1.46 -2.72 11.35
N ALA A 212 2.34 -3.09 12.25
CA ALA A 212 3.01 -4.38 12.19
C ALA A 212 2.97 -5.10 13.54
N THR A 213 2.99 -6.44 13.50
CA THR A 213 3.23 -7.27 14.69
C THR A 213 4.61 -7.90 14.61
N MET A 214 5.25 -8.08 15.77
CA MET A 214 6.55 -8.69 15.90
C MET A 214 6.59 -9.63 17.11
N ASN A 215 7.07 -10.86 16.92
CA ASN A 215 7.34 -11.78 18.01
C ASN A 215 8.77 -11.62 18.52
N THR A 216 8.93 -11.32 19.81
CA THR A 216 10.25 -11.08 20.42
C THR A 216 11.05 -12.35 20.68
N SER A 217 10.41 -13.53 20.65
CA SER A 217 11.07 -14.83 20.82
C SER A 217 11.81 -15.32 19.57
N ASP A 218 11.53 -14.76 18.40
CA ASP A 218 12.16 -15.16 17.14
C ASP A 218 13.49 -14.40 16.87
N GLN A 219 14.20 -14.02 17.93
CA GLN A 219 15.52 -13.35 17.84
C GLN A 219 16.66 -14.23 17.34
N SER A 220 16.39 -15.43 16.85
CA SER A 220 17.44 -16.40 16.49
C SER A 220 17.74 -16.49 15.02
N LEU A 221 17.80 -15.38 14.28
CA LEU A 221 18.28 -15.44 12.89
C LEU A 221 18.94 -14.10 12.49
N PHE A 222 20.15 -13.91 12.96
CA PHE A 222 21.18 -13.13 12.27
C PHE A 222 22.48 -13.92 12.26
#